data_d446b2a196c4597f9a0f61af53686bce
#
_entry.id   d446b2a196c4597f9a0f61af53686bce
#
_cell.length_a   1.000
_cell.length_b   1.000
_cell.length_c   1.000
_cell.angle_alpha   90.00
_cell.angle_beta   90.00
_cell.angle_gamma   90.00
#
_symmetry.space_group_name_H-M   'P 1'
#
loop_
_entity.id
_entity.type
_entity.pdbx_description
1 polymer ?
#
loop_
_entity_poly.entity_id
_entity_poly.type
_entity_poly.pdbx_seq_one_letter_code
_entity_poly.pdbx_strand_id
1 'polypeptide(L)'
;MGILYLNLGRCLQGEKMSNVSMKAMLEAGVHFGHQTSRWNPKMGRYIFGERNGVHILDLQKTARELKKACAFVKEESKKGAKFLFVGTKKQAQDVIKIEAERANCPCISEKWLGGTLTNFQTVRKSVERLAELEKWEAEGVLKAISKKESSRLTKEMNRLKKLLGGIRDMRTLPNILFVIDPMDTQGAVREARTLGITVVGVCDTNCDPDNIDVPIPGNDDAARSIKLFCAAIADSIIEGRNEANGVVTTEGETAAAPAEEQVEEKEVENPILAEAFKKAIGGDITEETLEEEEELEPEVKAHGREEKKAKKEALAAKIKK
;
A
#
# COMPACT_ATOMS: atom_id res chain seq x y z
N MET A 1 -23.87 -9.54 18.20
CA MET A 1 -22.85 -8.63 17.67
C MET A 1 -22.53 -8.92 16.20
N GLY A 2 -23.52 -9.12 15.34
CA GLY A 2 -23.34 -9.57 13.95
C GLY A 2 -23.94 -8.67 12.87
N ILE A 3 -24.42 -7.48 13.19
CA ILE A 3 -25.23 -6.66 12.24
C ILE A 3 -24.49 -5.37 11.80
N LEU A 4 -23.39 -4.98 12.44
CA LEU A 4 -22.67 -3.73 12.11
C LEU A 4 -21.64 -3.88 10.97
N TYR A 5 -21.25 -5.08 10.57
CA TYR A 5 -20.25 -5.30 9.51
C TYR A 5 -20.85 -5.33 8.08
N LEU A 6 -22.17 -5.47 7.95
CA LEU A 6 -22.84 -5.59 6.64
C LEU A 6 -23.10 -4.26 5.92
N ASN A 7 -22.98 -3.12 6.60
CA ASN A 7 -23.30 -1.81 5.99
C ASN A 7 -22.09 -1.04 5.42
N LEU A 8 -20.84 -1.42 5.73
CA LEU A 8 -19.65 -0.79 5.12
C LEU A 8 -19.34 -1.33 3.72
N GLY A 9 -19.82 -2.51 3.38
CA GLY A 9 -19.58 -3.15 2.07
C GLY A 9 -20.48 -2.62 0.93
N ARG A 10 -21.55 -1.92 1.25
CA ARG A 10 -22.58 -1.51 0.25
C ARG A 10 -22.39 -0.11 -0.33
N CYS A 11 -21.49 0.70 0.24
CA CYS A 11 -21.31 2.10 -0.20
C CYS A 11 -20.27 2.29 -1.30
N LEU A 12 -19.54 1.24 -1.73
CA LEU A 12 -18.48 1.35 -2.75
C LEU A 12 -18.73 0.49 -4.00
N GLN A 13 -19.93 -0.08 -4.16
CA GLN A 13 -20.24 -1.02 -5.27
C GLN A 13 -20.84 -0.37 -6.51
N GLY A 14 -20.87 0.95 -6.65
CA GLY A 14 -21.62 1.60 -7.73
C GLY A 14 -20.88 2.63 -8.59
N GLU A 15 -19.68 3.05 -8.25
CA GLU A 15 -18.94 4.02 -9.06
C GLU A 15 -17.80 3.32 -9.80
N LYS A 16 -17.83 3.34 -11.16
CA LYS A 16 -16.69 2.95 -12.01
C LYS A 16 -15.47 3.72 -11.55
N MET A 17 -14.51 3.01 -10.94
CA MET A 17 -13.32 3.58 -10.30
C MET A 17 -12.26 4.12 -11.29
N SER A 18 -12.63 4.43 -12.53
CA SER A 18 -11.73 5.13 -13.47
C SER A 18 -11.44 6.58 -13.08
N ASN A 19 -12.18 7.14 -12.10
CA ASN A 19 -11.97 8.48 -11.57
C ASN A 19 -12.01 8.47 -10.04
N VAL A 20 -10.91 8.11 -9.40
CA VAL A 20 -10.77 8.33 -7.95
C VAL A 20 -10.85 9.83 -7.70
N SER A 21 -11.91 10.28 -7.02
CA SER A 21 -12.12 11.71 -6.78
C SER A 21 -11.11 12.23 -5.75
N MET A 22 -10.68 13.48 -5.89
CA MET A 22 -9.79 14.13 -4.92
C MET A 22 -10.40 14.14 -3.51
N LYS A 23 -11.73 14.21 -3.41
CA LYS A 23 -12.46 14.14 -2.14
C LYS A 23 -12.25 12.77 -1.47
N ALA A 24 -12.39 11.69 -2.22
CA ALA A 24 -12.15 10.33 -1.71
C ALA A 24 -10.69 10.13 -1.27
N MET A 25 -9.72 10.69 -1.99
CA MET A 25 -8.31 10.68 -1.58
C MET A 25 -8.08 11.43 -0.27
N LEU A 26 -8.71 12.60 -0.10
CA LEU A 26 -8.63 13.40 1.11
C LEU A 26 -9.23 12.64 2.32
N GLU A 27 -10.42 12.07 2.16
CA GLU A 27 -11.11 11.27 3.18
C GLU A 27 -10.37 9.99 3.56
N ALA A 28 -9.67 9.37 2.59
CA ALA A 28 -8.80 8.22 2.82
C ALA A 28 -7.48 8.59 3.52
N GLY A 29 -7.13 9.88 3.61
CA GLY A 29 -5.90 10.35 4.22
C GLY A 29 -4.65 10.12 3.37
N VAL A 30 -4.79 10.10 2.04
CA VAL A 30 -3.69 9.88 1.07
C VAL A 30 -2.63 10.97 1.14
N HIS A 31 -3.00 12.18 1.55
CA HIS A 31 -2.13 13.35 1.61
C HIS A 31 -1.14 13.36 2.77
N PHE A 32 -1.34 12.54 3.79
CA PHE A 32 -0.39 12.45 4.90
C PHE A 32 0.85 11.67 4.48
N GLY A 33 2.01 12.22 4.76
CA GLY A 33 3.30 11.57 4.62
C GLY A 33 3.93 11.24 5.96
N HIS A 34 5.22 10.97 5.95
CA HIS A 34 6.02 10.71 7.13
C HIS A 34 6.51 12.01 7.80
N GLN A 35 7.08 11.86 9.00
CA GLN A 35 7.74 12.95 9.72
C GLN A 35 8.85 13.59 8.89
N THR A 36 9.01 14.91 9.01
CA THR A 36 10.00 15.70 8.27
C THR A 36 11.44 15.21 8.46
N SER A 37 11.76 14.57 9.60
CA SER A 37 13.08 13.99 9.88
C SER A 37 13.41 12.74 9.05
N ARG A 38 12.43 12.10 8.41
CA ARG A 38 12.57 10.84 7.68
C ARG A 38 12.32 10.93 6.19
N TRP A 39 12.25 12.11 5.63
CA TRP A 39 11.92 12.30 4.23
C TRP A 39 13.12 12.06 3.30
N ASN A 40 12.82 11.78 2.03
CA ASN A 40 13.80 11.72 0.96
C ASN A 40 13.72 13.01 0.13
N PRO A 41 14.85 13.74 -0.08
CA PRO A 41 14.86 14.96 -0.89
C PRO A 41 14.32 14.78 -2.31
N LYS A 42 14.44 13.60 -2.91
CA LYS A 42 13.91 13.31 -4.25
C LYS A 42 12.37 13.32 -4.30
N MET A 43 11.71 13.14 -3.15
CA MET A 43 10.25 13.26 -3.03
C MET A 43 9.78 14.70 -2.93
N GLY A 44 10.68 15.68 -2.81
CA GLY A 44 10.36 17.13 -2.74
C GLY A 44 9.43 17.59 -3.87
N ARG A 45 9.55 17.01 -5.07
CA ARG A 45 8.67 17.30 -6.21
C ARG A 45 7.19 16.93 -6.00
N TYR A 46 6.88 16.02 -5.05
CA TYR A 46 5.53 15.55 -4.73
C TYR A 46 4.99 16.11 -3.41
N ILE A 47 5.82 16.80 -2.65
CA ILE A 47 5.45 17.40 -1.37
C ILE A 47 4.80 18.76 -1.65
N PHE A 48 3.68 19.02 -1.00
CA PHE A 48 2.98 20.31 -1.01
C PHE A 48 3.54 21.24 0.06
N GLY A 49 3.80 20.72 1.25
CA GLY A 49 4.30 21.46 2.41
C GLY A 49 4.45 20.57 3.63
N GLU A 50 4.61 21.20 4.80
CA GLU A 50 4.66 20.52 6.08
C GLU A 50 3.66 21.13 7.07
N ARG A 51 3.17 20.30 7.98
CA ARG A 51 2.31 20.72 9.07
C ARG A 51 2.54 19.81 10.28
N ASN A 52 2.74 20.41 11.44
CA ASN A 52 2.98 19.71 12.70
C ASN A 52 4.13 18.68 12.62
N GLY A 53 5.21 18.99 11.86
CA GLY A 53 6.34 18.11 11.68
C GLY A 53 6.09 16.89 10.78
N VAL A 54 4.98 16.89 10.00
CA VAL A 54 4.63 15.85 9.03
C VAL A 54 4.54 16.49 7.64
N HIS A 55 5.13 15.84 6.64
CA HIS A 55 4.99 16.27 5.24
C HIS A 55 3.58 15.98 4.72
N ILE A 56 3.09 16.90 3.89
CA ILE A 56 1.81 16.78 3.19
C ILE A 56 2.10 16.60 1.71
N LEU A 57 1.56 15.53 1.13
CA LEU A 57 1.66 15.23 -0.29
C LEU A 57 0.64 16.02 -1.12
N ASP A 58 1.06 16.43 -2.32
CA ASP A 58 0.22 17.12 -3.29
C ASP A 58 -0.76 16.14 -3.95
N LEU A 59 -2.04 16.21 -3.56
CA LEU A 59 -3.09 15.34 -4.07
C LEU A 59 -3.34 15.49 -5.58
N GLN A 60 -3.08 16.67 -6.16
CA GLN A 60 -3.23 16.87 -7.61
C GLN A 60 -2.19 16.04 -8.37
N LYS A 61 -0.95 16.04 -7.89
CA LYS A 61 0.12 15.19 -8.44
C LYS A 61 -0.18 13.71 -8.21
N THR A 62 -0.63 13.34 -7.01
CA THR A 62 -1.05 11.96 -6.70
C THR A 62 -2.13 11.48 -7.66
N ALA A 63 -3.20 12.27 -7.87
CA ALA A 63 -4.29 11.90 -8.78
C ALA A 63 -3.80 11.72 -10.23
N ARG A 64 -2.90 12.60 -10.67
CA ARG A 64 -2.31 12.54 -12.02
C ARG A 64 -1.46 11.28 -12.20
N GLU A 65 -0.56 11.00 -11.26
CA GLU A 65 0.31 9.82 -11.35
C GLU A 65 -0.48 8.51 -11.15
N LEU A 66 -1.48 8.48 -10.27
CA LEU A 66 -2.39 7.33 -10.14
C LEU A 66 -3.14 7.07 -11.45
N LYS A 67 -3.65 8.11 -12.12
CA LYS A 67 -4.34 7.95 -13.41
C LYS A 67 -3.41 7.38 -14.49
N LYS A 68 -2.15 7.84 -14.53
CA LYS A 68 -1.13 7.29 -15.44
C LYS A 68 -0.84 5.82 -15.11
N ALA A 69 -0.68 5.49 -13.83
CA ALA A 69 -0.43 4.13 -13.38
C ALA A 69 -1.60 3.18 -13.75
N CYS A 70 -2.84 3.60 -13.51
CA CYS A 70 -4.03 2.83 -13.89
C CYS A 70 -4.11 2.61 -15.41
N ALA A 71 -3.84 3.64 -16.21
CA ALA A 71 -3.82 3.52 -17.67
C ALA A 71 -2.72 2.54 -18.14
N PHE A 72 -1.51 2.65 -17.58
CA PHE A 72 -0.40 1.73 -17.86
C PHE A 72 -0.74 0.29 -17.49
N VAL A 73 -1.25 0.06 -16.28
CA VAL A 73 -1.65 -1.27 -15.79
C VAL A 73 -2.74 -1.88 -16.66
N LYS A 74 -3.72 -1.09 -17.07
CA LYS A 74 -4.81 -1.51 -17.96
C LYS A 74 -4.28 -1.95 -19.32
N GLU A 75 -3.39 -1.18 -19.95
CA GLU A 75 -2.77 -1.50 -21.22
C GLU A 75 -1.93 -2.79 -21.16
N GLU A 76 -1.13 -2.96 -20.11
CA GLU A 76 -0.34 -4.17 -19.92
C GLU A 76 -1.21 -5.38 -19.60
N SER A 77 -2.31 -5.19 -18.87
CA SER A 77 -3.30 -6.24 -18.61
C SER A 77 -3.97 -6.74 -19.89
N LYS A 78 -4.28 -5.84 -20.85
CA LYS A 78 -4.77 -6.21 -22.18
C LYS A 78 -3.79 -7.10 -22.96
N LYS A 79 -2.49 -6.87 -22.79
CA LYS A 79 -1.43 -7.70 -23.41
C LYS A 79 -1.24 -9.04 -22.70
N GLY A 80 -2.00 -9.33 -21.65
CA GLY A 80 -1.88 -10.56 -20.86
C GLY A 80 -0.73 -10.56 -19.87
N ALA A 81 -0.21 -9.40 -19.46
CA ALA A 81 0.83 -9.28 -18.45
C ALA A 81 0.39 -9.89 -17.11
N LYS A 82 1.35 -10.50 -16.41
CA LYS A 82 1.17 -11.07 -15.06
C LYS A 82 1.60 -10.09 -14.00
N PHE A 83 0.77 -9.91 -13.01
CA PHE A 83 0.99 -8.99 -11.90
C PHE A 83 1.32 -9.76 -10.63
N LEU A 84 2.14 -9.15 -9.76
CA LEU A 84 2.40 -9.63 -8.40
C LEU A 84 2.20 -8.45 -7.44
N PHE A 85 1.31 -8.62 -6.46
CA PHE A 85 1.07 -7.64 -5.41
C PHE A 85 2.01 -7.89 -4.23
N VAL A 86 2.65 -6.83 -3.72
CA VAL A 86 3.59 -6.91 -2.59
C VAL A 86 3.30 -5.81 -1.58
N GLY A 87 3.18 -6.19 -0.31
CA GLY A 87 3.09 -5.23 0.78
C GLY A 87 3.18 -5.93 2.12
N THR A 88 4.26 -5.65 2.83
CA THR A 88 4.65 -6.33 4.06
C THR A 88 4.16 -5.60 5.31
N LYS A 89 3.76 -4.33 5.19
CA LYS A 89 3.20 -3.56 6.31
C LYS A 89 1.93 -4.22 6.85
N LYS A 90 1.77 -4.26 8.17
CA LYS A 90 0.59 -4.86 8.83
C LYS A 90 -0.73 -4.27 8.34
N GLN A 91 -0.77 -2.96 8.07
CA GLN A 91 -1.93 -2.27 7.55
C GLN A 91 -2.28 -2.66 6.10
N ALA A 92 -1.29 -3.14 5.34
CA ALA A 92 -1.43 -3.52 3.94
C ALA A 92 -1.80 -5.00 3.75
N GLN A 93 -1.43 -5.88 4.68
CA GLN A 93 -1.49 -7.34 4.52
C GLN A 93 -2.87 -7.85 4.11
N ASP A 94 -3.91 -7.47 4.86
CA ASP A 94 -5.27 -7.97 4.60
C ASP A 94 -5.87 -7.33 3.37
N VAL A 95 -5.60 -6.04 3.15
CA VAL A 95 -6.07 -5.30 1.97
C VAL A 95 -5.51 -5.90 0.69
N ILE A 96 -4.20 -6.17 0.67
CA ILE A 96 -3.52 -6.76 -0.49
C ILE A 96 -4.05 -8.16 -0.79
N LYS A 97 -4.29 -9.00 0.24
CA LYS A 97 -4.86 -10.33 0.04
C LYS A 97 -6.23 -10.24 -0.66
N ILE A 98 -7.12 -9.40 -0.14
CA ILE A 98 -8.48 -9.24 -0.66
C ILE A 98 -8.47 -8.73 -2.11
N GLU A 99 -7.69 -7.67 -2.39
CA GLU A 99 -7.69 -7.04 -3.71
C GLU A 99 -6.93 -7.88 -4.75
N ALA A 100 -5.86 -8.57 -4.36
CA ALA A 100 -5.16 -9.50 -5.24
C ALA A 100 -6.02 -10.72 -5.59
N GLU A 101 -6.77 -11.27 -4.62
CA GLU A 101 -7.73 -12.35 -4.86
C GLU A 101 -8.85 -11.90 -5.81
N ARG A 102 -9.41 -10.68 -5.59
CA ARG A 102 -10.41 -10.09 -6.48
C ARG A 102 -9.90 -9.93 -7.92
N ALA A 103 -8.64 -9.53 -8.09
CA ALA A 103 -7.98 -9.40 -9.38
C ALA A 103 -7.42 -10.73 -9.92
N ASN A 104 -7.59 -11.84 -9.22
CA ASN A 104 -6.97 -13.13 -9.54
C ASN A 104 -5.46 -12.99 -9.85
N CYS A 105 -4.74 -12.36 -8.92
CA CYS A 105 -3.31 -12.13 -8.98
C CYS A 105 -2.60 -12.72 -7.76
N PRO A 106 -1.38 -13.24 -7.91
CA PRO A 106 -0.56 -13.65 -6.76
C PRO A 106 -0.21 -12.44 -5.88
N CYS A 107 0.01 -12.71 -4.57
CA CYS A 107 0.40 -11.68 -3.62
C CYS A 107 1.41 -12.17 -2.59
N ILE A 108 2.22 -11.24 -2.08
CA ILE A 108 3.11 -11.46 -0.92
C ILE A 108 2.77 -10.39 0.12
N SER A 109 2.19 -10.84 1.23
CA SER A 109 1.65 -9.96 2.27
C SER A 109 2.43 -9.97 3.58
N GLU A 110 3.22 -11.02 3.87
CA GLU A 110 3.84 -11.16 5.19
C GLU A 110 5.29 -10.66 5.19
N LYS A 111 6.14 -11.28 4.40
CA LYS A 111 7.56 -10.95 4.30
C LYS A 111 8.10 -11.32 2.94
N TRP A 112 8.86 -10.41 2.35
CA TRP A 112 9.64 -10.73 1.16
C TRP A 112 10.81 -11.64 1.51
N LEU A 113 10.88 -12.79 0.87
CA LEU A 113 12.03 -13.69 0.98
C LEU A 113 13.06 -13.30 -0.07
N GLY A 114 14.31 -13.08 0.34
CA GLY A 114 15.38 -12.83 -0.64
C GLY A 114 15.49 -13.98 -1.63
N GLY A 115 15.58 -13.66 -2.92
CA GLY A 115 15.60 -14.64 -3.99
C GLY A 115 14.22 -15.06 -4.52
N THR A 116 13.14 -14.41 -4.08
CA THR A 116 11.78 -14.77 -4.52
C THR A 116 11.62 -14.67 -6.04
N LEU A 117 12.23 -13.69 -6.68
CA LEU A 117 12.23 -13.55 -8.15
C LEU A 117 13.53 -14.09 -8.75
N THR A 118 14.68 -13.72 -8.22
CA THR A 118 15.99 -14.09 -8.77
C THR A 118 16.31 -15.58 -8.62
N ASN A 119 15.78 -16.23 -7.59
CA ASN A 119 15.92 -17.69 -7.37
C ASN A 119 14.55 -18.38 -7.36
N PHE A 120 13.71 -18.04 -8.31
CA PHE A 120 12.33 -18.49 -8.41
C PHE A 120 12.18 -20.03 -8.41
N GLN A 121 13.12 -20.75 -9.02
CA GLN A 121 13.09 -22.22 -9.05
C GLN A 121 13.17 -22.82 -7.64
N THR A 122 13.98 -22.27 -6.76
CA THR A 122 14.09 -22.74 -5.35
C THR A 122 12.82 -22.40 -4.56
N VAL A 123 12.28 -21.21 -4.79
CA VAL A 123 11.00 -20.81 -4.16
C VAL A 123 9.88 -21.74 -4.60
N ARG A 124 9.83 -22.09 -5.88
CA ARG A 124 8.85 -23.03 -6.42
C ARG A 124 8.93 -24.41 -5.76
N LYS A 125 10.14 -24.95 -5.54
CA LYS A 125 10.31 -26.21 -4.77
C LYS A 125 9.72 -26.08 -3.36
N SER A 126 9.84 -24.92 -2.72
CA SER A 126 9.26 -24.68 -1.41
C SER A 126 7.71 -24.61 -1.46
N VAL A 127 7.15 -24.08 -2.55
CA VAL A 127 5.69 -24.10 -2.80
C VAL A 127 5.20 -25.53 -3.08
N GLU A 128 5.94 -26.32 -3.84
CA GLU A 128 5.65 -27.74 -4.08
C GLU A 128 5.68 -28.52 -2.75
N ARG A 129 6.65 -28.24 -1.89
CA ARG A 129 6.75 -28.81 -0.54
C ARG A 129 5.54 -28.43 0.33
N LEU A 130 5.04 -27.21 0.23
CA LEU A 130 3.80 -26.81 0.91
C LEU A 130 2.61 -27.64 0.44
N ALA A 131 2.46 -27.82 -0.87
CA ALA A 131 1.39 -28.63 -1.45
C ALA A 131 1.45 -30.10 -1.01
N GLU A 132 2.65 -30.68 -0.92
CA GLU A 132 2.86 -32.03 -0.36
C GLU A 132 2.40 -32.13 1.10
N LEU A 133 2.79 -31.16 1.94
CA LEU A 133 2.40 -31.17 3.36
C LEU A 133 0.89 -31.00 3.55
N GLU A 134 0.24 -30.16 2.75
CA GLU A 134 -1.22 -30.01 2.75
C GLU A 134 -1.92 -31.30 2.31
N LYS A 135 -1.37 -31.99 1.31
CA LYS A 135 -1.88 -33.30 0.87
C LYS A 135 -1.76 -34.34 1.99
N TRP A 136 -0.61 -34.41 2.67
CA TRP A 136 -0.42 -35.33 3.81
C TRP A 136 -1.36 -35.01 4.98
N GLU A 137 -1.69 -33.74 5.20
CA GLU A 137 -2.68 -33.35 6.21
C GLU A 137 -4.08 -33.85 5.80
N ALA A 138 -4.48 -33.63 4.54
CA ALA A 138 -5.79 -34.07 4.02
C ALA A 138 -5.96 -35.59 4.03
N GLU A 139 -4.92 -36.33 3.68
CA GLU A 139 -4.88 -37.82 3.69
C GLU A 139 -4.75 -38.40 5.10
N GLY A 140 -4.57 -37.57 6.13
CA GLY A 140 -4.44 -38.04 7.53
C GLY A 140 -3.08 -38.68 7.87
N VAL A 141 -2.11 -38.63 6.96
CA VAL A 141 -0.74 -39.16 7.17
C VAL A 141 -0.08 -38.52 8.39
N LEU A 142 -0.31 -37.20 8.61
CA LEU A 142 0.22 -36.48 9.77
C LEU A 142 -0.30 -37.01 11.11
N LYS A 143 -1.44 -37.77 11.13
CA LYS A 143 -1.98 -38.40 12.34
C LYS A 143 -1.39 -39.77 12.60
N ALA A 144 -0.86 -40.45 11.57
CA ALA A 144 -0.27 -41.78 11.64
C ALA A 144 1.18 -41.80 12.13
N ILE A 145 1.89 -40.67 12.00
CA ILE A 145 3.30 -40.52 12.45
C ILE A 145 3.40 -40.08 13.92
N SER A 146 4.62 -40.10 14.47
CA SER A 146 4.85 -39.75 15.87
C SER A 146 4.39 -38.29 16.14
N LYS A 147 3.84 -38.03 17.36
CA LYS A 147 3.37 -36.69 17.76
C LYS A 147 4.43 -35.60 17.62
N LYS A 148 5.71 -35.93 17.87
CA LYS A 148 6.83 -35.00 17.76
C LYS A 148 7.06 -34.58 16.31
N GLU A 149 7.02 -35.54 15.41
CA GLU A 149 7.23 -35.31 13.96
C GLU A 149 6.04 -34.61 13.32
N SER A 150 4.82 -35.05 13.63
CA SER A 150 3.59 -34.36 13.22
C SER A 150 3.60 -32.90 13.63
N SER A 151 3.94 -32.56 14.87
CA SER A 151 4.02 -31.19 15.35
C SER A 151 5.09 -30.37 14.59
N ARG A 152 6.23 -30.98 14.22
CA ARG A 152 7.29 -30.33 13.43
C ARG A 152 6.80 -30.01 12.02
N LEU A 153 6.20 -31.00 11.34
CA LEU A 153 5.69 -30.82 9.97
C LEU A 153 4.54 -29.82 9.90
N THR A 154 3.63 -29.84 10.88
CA THR A 154 2.54 -28.83 10.98
C THR A 154 3.08 -27.42 11.18
N LYS A 155 4.12 -27.24 11.99
CA LYS A 155 4.78 -25.92 12.14
C LYS A 155 5.45 -25.46 10.85
N GLU A 156 6.12 -26.39 10.14
CA GLU A 156 6.73 -26.11 8.83
C GLU A 156 5.67 -25.70 7.81
N MET A 157 4.60 -26.46 7.69
CA MET A 157 3.48 -26.18 6.79
C MET A 157 2.85 -24.81 7.09
N ASN A 158 2.52 -24.51 8.34
CA ASN A 158 1.94 -23.22 8.73
C ASN A 158 2.87 -22.05 8.41
N ARG A 159 4.18 -22.23 8.58
CA ARG A 159 5.18 -21.23 8.21
C ARG A 159 5.23 -21.01 6.70
N LEU A 160 5.25 -22.09 5.91
CA LEU A 160 5.27 -22.00 4.44
C LEU A 160 3.96 -21.41 3.91
N LYS A 161 2.82 -21.82 4.44
CA LYS A 161 1.50 -21.29 4.10
C LYS A 161 1.41 -19.79 4.34
N LYS A 162 1.94 -19.32 5.47
CA LYS A 162 1.98 -17.90 5.80
C LYS A 162 2.85 -17.09 4.83
N LEU A 163 4.01 -17.61 4.44
CA LEU A 163 5.00 -16.89 3.63
C LEU A 163 4.75 -17.01 2.12
N LEU A 164 4.31 -18.17 1.65
CA LEU A 164 4.24 -18.53 0.23
C LEU A 164 2.81 -18.79 -0.26
N GLY A 165 1.82 -18.79 0.62
CA GLY A 165 0.43 -19.11 0.27
C GLY A 165 -0.12 -18.23 -0.86
N GLY A 166 0.21 -16.96 -0.88
CA GLY A 166 -0.28 -16.03 -1.90
C GLY A 166 0.40 -16.16 -3.29
N ILE A 167 1.50 -16.90 -3.39
CA ILE A 167 2.20 -17.16 -4.67
C ILE A 167 2.08 -18.62 -5.12
N ARG A 168 1.18 -19.39 -4.51
CA ARG A 168 0.97 -20.82 -4.79
C ARG A 168 0.75 -21.10 -6.27
N ASP A 169 -0.10 -20.31 -6.92
CA ASP A 169 -0.51 -20.52 -8.30
C ASP A 169 0.44 -19.85 -9.32
N MET A 170 1.49 -19.18 -8.85
CA MET A 170 2.46 -18.52 -9.70
C MET A 170 3.41 -19.52 -10.35
N ARG A 171 3.20 -19.80 -11.65
CA ARG A 171 4.02 -20.74 -12.42
C ARG A 171 5.19 -20.09 -13.15
N THR A 172 5.11 -18.81 -13.42
CA THR A 172 6.12 -18.02 -14.16
C THR A 172 6.37 -16.71 -13.43
N LEU A 173 7.48 -16.07 -13.74
CA LEU A 173 7.78 -14.74 -13.23
C LEU A 173 6.70 -13.74 -13.66
N PRO A 174 6.39 -12.74 -12.81
CA PRO A 174 5.49 -11.65 -13.16
C PRO A 174 6.17 -10.69 -14.13
N ASN A 175 5.39 -9.98 -14.93
CA ASN A 175 5.86 -8.89 -15.78
C ASN A 175 5.88 -7.55 -15.03
N ILE A 176 4.95 -7.40 -14.08
CA ILE A 176 4.76 -6.16 -13.32
C ILE A 176 4.66 -6.50 -11.83
N LEU A 177 5.39 -5.73 -11.03
CA LEU A 177 5.37 -5.78 -9.58
C LEU A 177 4.66 -4.54 -9.04
N PHE A 178 3.54 -4.73 -8.35
CA PHE A 178 2.88 -3.65 -7.62
C PHE A 178 3.28 -3.69 -6.14
N VAL A 179 3.89 -2.62 -5.66
CA VAL A 179 4.50 -2.56 -4.32
C VAL A 179 3.88 -1.46 -3.49
N ILE A 180 3.49 -1.81 -2.27
CA ILE A 180 3.17 -0.85 -1.22
C ILE A 180 4.40 -0.73 -0.31
N ASP A 181 4.85 0.50 -0.07
CA ASP A 181 6.07 0.82 0.66
C ASP A 181 7.33 0.14 0.08
N PRO A 182 7.91 0.76 -0.96
CA PRO A 182 9.18 0.29 -1.54
C PRO A 182 10.37 0.37 -0.58
N MET A 183 10.30 1.16 0.49
CA MET A 183 11.37 1.26 1.49
C MET A 183 11.48 -0.01 2.33
N ASP A 184 10.36 -0.53 2.81
CA ASP A 184 10.34 -1.78 3.58
C ASP A 184 10.62 -3.00 2.68
N THR A 185 10.23 -2.92 1.40
CA THR A 185 10.38 -3.99 0.41
C THR A 185 11.49 -3.76 -0.61
N GLN A 186 12.59 -3.10 -0.23
CA GLN A 186 13.73 -2.83 -1.12
C GLN A 186 14.29 -4.09 -1.82
N GLY A 187 14.24 -5.24 -1.13
CA GLY A 187 14.65 -6.51 -1.73
C GLY A 187 13.84 -6.87 -2.96
N ALA A 188 12.52 -6.68 -2.91
CA ALA A 188 11.62 -6.94 -4.03
C ALA A 188 11.92 -6.01 -5.22
N VAL A 189 12.09 -4.72 -4.95
CA VAL A 189 12.40 -3.71 -5.98
C VAL A 189 13.73 -3.99 -6.66
N ARG A 190 14.78 -4.33 -5.89
CA ARG A 190 16.10 -4.66 -6.43
C ARG A 190 16.07 -5.92 -7.31
N GLU A 191 15.40 -6.97 -6.86
CA GLU A 191 15.25 -8.20 -7.63
C GLU A 191 14.46 -7.97 -8.92
N ALA A 192 13.36 -7.21 -8.85
CA ALA A 192 12.56 -6.87 -10.01
C ALA A 192 13.38 -6.11 -11.06
N ARG A 193 14.13 -5.08 -10.65
CA ARG A 193 15.02 -4.31 -11.54
C ARG A 193 16.12 -5.17 -12.17
N THR A 194 16.70 -6.08 -11.41
CA THR A 194 17.74 -7.02 -11.93
C THR A 194 17.19 -7.91 -13.04
N LEU A 195 15.91 -8.26 -12.98
CA LEU A 195 15.23 -9.11 -13.96
C LEU A 195 14.49 -8.32 -15.04
N GLY A 196 14.53 -6.99 -15.02
CA GLY A 196 13.80 -6.14 -15.97
C GLY A 196 12.27 -6.17 -15.80
N ILE A 197 11.79 -6.49 -14.59
CA ILE A 197 10.38 -6.47 -14.24
C ILE A 197 9.98 -5.04 -13.88
N THR A 198 8.93 -4.52 -14.51
CA THR A 198 8.44 -3.16 -14.25
C THR A 198 7.85 -3.04 -12.85
N VAL A 199 8.25 -2.00 -12.12
CA VAL A 199 7.79 -1.74 -10.76
C VAL A 199 6.83 -0.57 -10.73
N VAL A 200 5.60 -0.83 -10.29
CA VAL A 200 4.58 0.19 -9.95
C VAL A 200 4.55 0.27 -8.43
N GLY A 201 4.76 1.44 -7.84
CA GLY A 201 4.88 1.53 -6.39
C GLY A 201 4.17 2.72 -5.78
N VAL A 202 3.50 2.50 -4.64
CA VAL A 202 3.01 3.57 -3.79
C VAL A 202 4.18 4.07 -2.94
N CYS A 203 4.55 5.33 -3.17
CA CYS A 203 5.72 5.98 -2.58
C CYS A 203 5.29 7.05 -1.58
N ASP A 204 5.64 6.87 -0.33
CA ASP A 204 5.51 7.93 0.67
C ASP A 204 6.75 8.85 0.65
N THR A 205 6.76 9.87 1.47
CA THR A 205 7.80 10.91 1.51
C THR A 205 9.21 10.42 1.88
N ASN A 206 9.33 9.22 2.47
CA ASN A 206 10.59 8.55 2.82
C ASN A 206 11.19 7.71 1.67
N CYS A 207 10.44 7.49 0.59
CA CYS A 207 10.81 6.61 -0.51
C CYS A 207 11.77 7.27 -1.51
N ASP A 208 12.55 6.45 -2.24
CA ASP A 208 13.31 6.90 -3.42
C ASP A 208 12.50 6.59 -4.70
N PRO A 209 11.90 7.60 -5.35
CA PRO A 209 11.08 7.39 -6.53
C PRO A 209 11.88 6.98 -7.77
N ASP A 210 13.19 7.22 -7.81
CA ASP A 210 14.04 6.88 -8.97
C ASP A 210 14.27 5.37 -9.12
N ASN A 211 13.95 4.61 -8.07
CA ASN A 211 14.01 3.15 -8.10
C ASN A 211 12.72 2.49 -8.60
N ILE A 212 11.70 3.28 -8.93
CA ILE A 212 10.35 2.83 -9.29
C ILE A 212 10.02 3.36 -10.68
N ASP A 213 9.58 2.48 -11.57
CA ASP A 213 9.29 2.87 -12.97
C ASP A 213 8.01 3.71 -13.05
N VAL A 214 7.01 3.37 -12.24
CA VAL A 214 5.73 4.10 -12.17
C VAL A 214 5.45 4.45 -10.69
N PRO A 215 5.98 5.56 -10.18
CA PRO A 215 5.75 5.99 -8.80
C PRO A 215 4.37 6.63 -8.63
N ILE A 216 3.65 6.22 -7.60
CA ILE A 216 2.37 6.80 -7.18
C ILE A 216 2.62 7.44 -5.82
N PRO A 217 2.73 8.78 -5.71
CA PRO A 217 2.92 9.42 -4.42
C PRO A 217 1.67 9.27 -3.56
N GLY A 218 1.83 8.81 -2.32
CA GLY A 218 0.70 8.59 -1.43
C GLY A 218 1.09 7.96 -0.10
N ASN A 219 0.18 8.05 0.86
CA ASN A 219 0.33 7.50 2.20
C ASN A 219 0.29 5.97 2.18
N ASP A 220 1.33 5.34 2.68
CA ASP A 220 1.47 3.89 2.78
C ASP A 220 1.24 3.33 4.20
N ASP A 221 0.88 4.18 5.18
CA ASP A 221 0.59 3.79 6.56
C ASP A 221 -0.91 3.65 6.85
N ALA A 222 -1.76 4.43 6.18
CA ALA A 222 -3.19 4.41 6.41
C ALA A 222 -3.87 3.27 5.63
N ALA A 223 -4.53 2.35 6.32
CA ALA A 223 -5.24 1.22 5.68
C ALA A 223 -6.29 1.68 4.64
N ARG A 224 -6.93 2.82 4.84
CA ARG A 224 -7.90 3.40 3.87
C ARG A 224 -7.22 3.90 2.61
N SER A 225 -6.04 4.53 2.73
CA SER A 225 -5.22 4.97 1.61
C SER A 225 -4.73 3.76 0.80
N ILE A 226 -4.17 2.76 1.48
CA ILE A 226 -3.70 1.52 0.85
C ILE A 226 -4.83 0.82 0.10
N LYS A 227 -6.03 0.72 0.71
CA LYS A 227 -7.21 0.12 0.07
C LYS A 227 -7.60 0.86 -1.20
N LEU A 228 -7.58 2.20 -1.18
CA LEU A 228 -7.90 3.01 -2.36
C LEU A 228 -6.94 2.71 -3.52
N PHE A 229 -5.64 2.66 -3.27
CA PHE A 229 -4.64 2.36 -4.30
C PHE A 229 -4.74 0.91 -4.80
N CYS A 230 -4.84 -0.06 -3.89
CA CYS A 230 -4.97 -1.46 -4.27
C CYS A 230 -6.24 -1.71 -5.08
N ALA A 231 -7.37 -1.10 -4.69
CA ALA A 231 -8.63 -1.23 -5.43
C ALA A 231 -8.53 -0.61 -6.83
N ALA A 232 -7.97 0.60 -6.96
CA ALA A 232 -7.80 1.25 -8.25
C ALA A 232 -6.93 0.44 -9.24
N ILE A 233 -5.84 -0.15 -8.74
CA ILE A 233 -4.97 -1.01 -9.56
C ILE A 233 -5.66 -2.34 -9.90
N ALA A 234 -6.33 -2.98 -8.95
CA ALA A 234 -7.08 -4.21 -9.17
C ALA A 234 -8.20 -4.03 -10.21
N ASP A 235 -8.95 -2.92 -10.13
CA ASP A 235 -9.99 -2.58 -11.11
C ASP A 235 -9.39 -2.39 -12.51
N SER A 236 -8.26 -1.68 -12.61
CA SER A 236 -7.55 -1.48 -13.89
C SER A 236 -7.09 -2.81 -14.51
N ILE A 237 -6.64 -3.77 -13.69
CA ILE A 237 -6.27 -5.11 -14.15
C ILE A 237 -7.51 -5.87 -14.68
N ILE A 238 -8.60 -5.83 -13.93
CA ILE A 238 -9.86 -6.51 -14.29
C ILE A 238 -10.44 -5.91 -15.57
N GLU A 239 -10.49 -4.57 -15.68
CA GLU A 239 -10.95 -3.88 -16.89
C GLU A 239 -10.10 -4.26 -18.11
N GLY A 240 -8.76 -4.24 -17.98
CA GLY A 240 -7.87 -4.61 -19.08
C GLY A 240 -8.08 -6.06 -19.54
N ARG A 241 -8.25 -7.02 -18.63
CA ARG A 241 -8.56 -8.41 -18.96
C ARG A 241 -9.92 -8.58 -19.63
N ASN A 242 -10.94 -7.87 -19.16
CA ASN A 242 -12.28 -7.91 -19.74
C ASN A 242 -12.27 -7.38 -21.16
N GLU A 243 -11.58 -6.27 -21.43
CA GLU A 243 -11.44 -5.71 -22.77
C GLU A 243 -10.67 -6.66 -23.71
N ALA A 244 -9.62 -7.34 -23.21
CA ALA A 244 -8.88 -8.34 -24.00
C ALA A 244 -9.74 -9.57 -24.36
N ASN A 245 -10.65 -9.98 -23.47
CA ASN A 245 -11.53 -11.12 -23.68
C ASN A 245 -12.79 -10.78 -24.51
N GLY A 246 -12.92 -9.55 -25.02
CA GLY A 246 -14.06 -9.10 -25.80
C GLY A 246 -15.36 -8.96 -25.00
N VAL A 247 -15.29 -9.04 -23.67
CA VAL A 247 -16.42 -8.74 -22.79
C VAL A 247 -16.52 -7.21 -22.68
N VAL A 248 -17.11 -6.59 -23.69
CA VAL A 248 -17.51 -5.19 -23.62
C VAL A 248 -18.64 -5.12 -22.60
N THR A 249 -18.38 -4.58 -21.43
CA THR A 249 -19.43 -4.16 -20.52
C THR A 249 -20.13 -2.94 -21.15
N THR A 250 -21.10 -3.22 -22.03
CA THR A 250 -22.01 -2.23 -22.59
C THR A 250 -22.92 -1.73 -21.50
N GLU A 251 -22.61 -0.58 -20.96
CA GLU A 251 -23.63 0.32 -20.37
C GLU A 251 -23.23 1.76 -20.71
N GLY A 252 -24.04 2.37 -21.59
CA GLY A 252 -24.02 3.81 -21.81
C GLY A 252 -23.55 4.26 -23.19
N GLU A 253 -24.23 3.81 -24.25
CA GLU A 253 -24.29 4.60 -25.49
C GLU A 253 -25.10 5.88 -25.24
N THR A 254 -24.45 7.03 -25.30
CA THR A 254 -25.02 8.20 -25.94
C THR A 254 -23.96 8.77 -26.87
N ALA A 255 -24.35 8.81 -28.12
CA ALA A 255 -23.55 9.23 -29.25
C ALA A 255 -23.09 10.69 -29.15
N ALA A 256 -21.86 10.96 -29.58
CA ALA A 256 -21.51 12.07 -30.46
C ALA A 256 -20.07 11.91 -30.96
N ALA A 257 -19.92 12.05 -32.26
CA ALA A 257 -18.71 11.91 -33.05
C ALA A 257 -17.74 13.13 -32.88
N PRO A 258 -16.59 13.15 -33.54
CA PRO A 258 -15.36 13.74 -33.02
C PRO A 258 -15.21 15.21 -33.35
N ALA A 259 -14.64 15.96 -32.43
CA ALA A 259 -14.02 17.25 -32.73
C ALA A 259 -12.66 17.28 -32.02
N GLU A 260 -11.62 17.36 -32.84
CA GLU A 260 -10.28 17.75 -32.39
C GLU A 260 -10.38 19.19 -31.85
N GLU A 261 -10.23 19.36 -30.55
CA GLU A 261 -9.96 20.66 -29.95
C GLU A 261 -8.65 20.61 -29.19
N GLN A 262 -7.74 21.43 -29.70
CA GLN A 262 -6.51 21.83 -29.02
C GLN A 262 -6.91 22.47 -27.68
N VAL A 263 -6.51 21.83 -26.60
CA VAL A 263 -6.72 22.39 -25.26
C VAL A 263 -5.54 23.24 -24.91
N GLU A 264 -5.72 24.57 -25.07
CA GLU A 264 -4.90 25.57 -24.41
C GLU A 264 -4.94 25.35 -22.88
N GLU A 265 -3.76 25.30 -22.28
CA GLU A 265 -3.58 25.32 -20.83
C GLU A 265 -4.15 26.62 -20.25
N LYS A 266 -5.37 26.55 -19.73
CA LYS A 266 -5.87 27.55 -18.78
C LYS A 266 -5.83 26.96 -17.39
N GLU A 267 -4.94 27.47 -16.56
CA GLU A 267 -4.97 27.32 -15.11
C GLU A 267 -6.35 27.78 -14.61
N VAL A 268 -7.20 26.80 -14.30
CA VAL A 268 -8.45 27.08 -13.59
C VAL A 268 -8.16 26.95 -12.10
N GLU A 269 -7.75 28.04 -11.48
CA GLU A 269 -7.84 28.19 -10.03
C GLU A 269 -9.31 28.08 -9.64
N ASN A 270 -9.69 26.98 -9.04
CA ASN A 270 -11.03 26.79 -8.52
C ASN A 270 -11.04 27.28 -7.05
N PRO A 271 -11.53 28.51 -6.77
CA PRO A 271 -11.43 29.15 -5.46
C PRO A 271 -12.14 28.35 -4.35
N ILE A 272 -13.15 27.56 -4.71
CA ILE A 272 -13.92 26.73 -3.79
C ILE A 272 -13.08 25.56 -3.25
N LEU A 273 -12.17 25.01 -4.08
CA LEU A 273 -11.27 23.93 -3.68
C LEU A 273 -10.13 24.44 -2.77
N ALA A 274 -9.66 25.64 -3.04
CA ALA A 274 -8.66 26.32 -2.20
C ALA A 274 -9.22 26.66 -0.81
N GLU A 275 -10.49 27.11 -0.75
CA GLU A 275 -11.17 27.36 0.54
C GLU A 275 -11.49 26.08 1.31
N ALA A 276 -11.93 25.02 0.62
CA ALA A 276 -12.17 23.72 1.27
C ALA A 276 -10.87 23.11 1.80
N PHE A 277 -9.77 23.29 1.07
CA PHE A 277 -8.44 22.84 1.48
C PHE A 277 -7.89 23.66 2.64
N LYS A 278 -8.06 25.01 2.62
CA LYS A 278 -7.75 25.90 3.75
C LYS A 278 -8.57 25.54 4.99
N LYS A 279 -9.86 25.24 4.84
CA LYS A 279 -10.76 24.90 5.95
C LYS A 279 -10.50 23.51 6.56
N ALA A 280 -10.02 22.55 5.76
CA ALA A 280 -9.58 21.24 6.23
C ALA A 280 -8.22 21.27 6.93
N ILE A 281 -7.40 22.28 6.60
CA ILE A 281 -6.04 22.44 7.10
C ILE A 281 -5.94 23.48 8.23
N GLY A 282 -6.86 24.43 8.37
CA GLY A 282 -6.75 25.51 9.33
C GLY A 282 -8.09 26.01 9.86
N GLY A 283 -8.31 25.82 11.13
CA GLY A 283 -9.08 26.78 11.90
C GLY A 283 -8.19 28.02 12.12
N ASP A 284 -8.76 29.20 11.96
CA ASP A 284 -8.08 30.47 12.24
C ASP A 284 -7.48 30.44 13.65
N ILE A 285 -6.17 30.44 13.72
CA ILE A 285 -5.45 30.73 14.97
C ILE A 285 -5.31 32.26 14.97
N THR A 286 -6.13 32.93 15.77
CA THR A 286 -5.92 34.34 16.08
C THR A 286 -4.69 34.47 16.97
N GLU A 287 -3.93 35.55 16.81
CA GLU A 287 -2.67 35.80 17.53
C GLU A 287 -2.82 35.81 19.08
N GLU A 288 -4.03 35.88 19.59
CA GLU A 288 -4.32 35.83 21.06
C GLU A 288 -4.11 34.46 21.71
N THR A 289 -4.02 33.34 20.92
CA THR A 289 -3.79 32.00 21.50
C THR A 289 -2.32 31.62 21.63
N LEU A 290 -1.39 32.45 21.16
CA LEU A 290 0.04 32.18 21.23
C LEU A 290 0.67 32.69 22.52
N GLU A 291 0.02 33.65 23.24
CA GLU A 291 0.55 34.20 24.50
C GLU A 291 0.19 33.33 25.72
N GLU A 292 -0.87 32.51 25.67
CA GLU A 292 -1.27 31.65 26.81
C GLU A 292 -0.48 30.30 26.88
N GLU A 293 0.18 29.84 25.80
CA GLU A 293 0.98 28.63 25.87
C GLU A 293 2.44 28.82 26.29
N GLU A 294 2.96 30.04 26.34
CA GLU A 294 4.33 30.30 26.80
C GLU A 294 4.47 30.32 28.31
N GLU A 295 3.41 30.52 29.08
CA GLU A 295 3.46 30.59 30.58
C GLU A 295 3.39 29.22 31.29
N LEU A 296 3.08 28.11 30.60
CA LEU A 296 2.88 26.77 31.22
C LEU A 296 4.07 25.79 31.10
N GLU A 297 5.18 26.17 30.49
CA GLU A 297 6.29 25.24 30.19
C GLU A 297 7.40 25.00 31.26
N PRO A 298 7.60 25.72 32.36
CA PRO A 298 8.73 25.42 33.25
C PRO A 298 8.50 24.30 34.26
N GLU A 299 7.26 24.00 34.70
CA GLU A 299 7.03 22.99 35.74
C GLU A 299 6.97 21.54 35.29
N VAL A 300 6.55 21.26 34.05
CA VAL A 300 6.41 19.88 33.52
C VAL A 300 7.77 19.25 33.19
N LYS A 301 8.76 20.06 32.84
CA LYS A 301 10.14 19.56 32.51
C LYS A 301 10.95 19.16 33.76
N ALA A 302 10.62 19.67 34.93
CA ALA A 302 11.31 19.33 36.19
C ALA A 302 10.88 17.96 36.72
N HIS A 303 9.58 17.64 36.68
CA HIS A 303 9.03 16.38 37.22
C HIS A 303 9.48 15.14 36.40
N GLY A 304 9.58 15.24 35.08
CA GLY A 304 10.01 14.12 34.21
C GLY A 304 11.51 13.79 34.33
N ARG A 305 12.35 14.68 34.82
CA ARG A 305 13.80 14.41 35.06
C ARG A 305 14.05 13.69 36.38
N GLU A 306 13.30 13.97 37.43
CA GLU A 306 13.44 13.31 38.73
C GLU A 306 12.95 11.85 38.69
N GLU A 307 11.85 11.56 38.00
CA GLU A 307 11.37 10.17 37.82
C GLU A 307 12.34 9.29 37.04
N LYS A 308 12.98 9.82 36.01
CA LYS A 308 14.00 9.08 35.22
C LYS A 308 15.27 8.81 36.02
N LYS A 309 15.65 9.71 36.93
CA LYS A 309 16.81 9.56 37.81
C LYS A 309 16.55 8.50 38.88
N ALA A 310 15.40 8.53 39.53
CA ALA A 310 14.97 7.54 40.51
C ALA A 310 14.86 6.12 39.93
N LYS A 311 14.31 5.98 38.71
CA LYS A 311 14.26 4.67 38.03
C LYS A 311 15.63 4.12 37.66
N LYS A 312 16.60 4.99 37.35
CA LYS A 312 17.98 4.58 37.01
C LYS A 312 18.77 4.15 38.24
N GLU A 313 18.57 4.81 39.37
CA GLU A 313 19.19 4.44 40.67
C GLU A 313 18.61 3.12 41.22
N ALA A 314 17.31 2.91 41.11
CA ALA A 314 16.66 1.66 41.50
C ALA A 314 17.10 0.45 40.65
N LEU A 315 17.38 0.66 39.38
CA LEU A 315 17.91 -0.39 38.47
C LEU A 315 19.38 -0.73 38.81
N ALA A 316 20.20 0.28 39.13
CA ALA A 316 21.60 0.09 39.50
C ALA A 316 21.74 -0.63 40.87
N ALA A 317 20.80 -0.45 41.79
CA ALA A 317 20.78 -1.16 43.09
C ALA A 317 20.38 -2.65 42.92
N LYS A 318 19.62 -3.02 41.90
CA LYS A 318 19.25 -4.43 41.58
C LYS A 318 20.35 -5.22 40.91
N ILE A 319 21.33 -4.58 40.31
CA ILE A 319 22.48 -5.25 39.62
C ILE A 319 23.64 -5.54 40.59
N LYS A 320 23.62 -4.94 41.78
CA LYS A 320 24.67 -5.13 42.82
C LYS A 320 24.29 -6.13 43.93
N LYS A 321 23.18 -6.83 43.77
CA LYS A 321 22.78 -8.01 44.58
C LYS A 321 22.77 -9.27 43.69
#